data_eb8fd7807bf20ea8b80dba6dcf21f2cc
#
_entry.id   eb8fd7807bf20ea8b80dba6dcf21f2cc
#
_cell.length_a   1.000
_cell.length_b   1.000
_cell.length_c   1.000
_cell.angle_alpha   90.00
_cell.angle_beta   90.00
_cell.angle_gamma   90.00
#
_symmetry.space_group_name_H-M   'P 1'
#
loop_
_entity.id
_entity.type
_entity.pdbx_description
1 polymer ?
#
loop_
_entity_poly.entity_id
_entity_poly.type
_entity_poly.pdbx_seq_one_letter_code
_entity_poly.pdbx_strand_id
1 'polypeptide(L)'
;MTDPWRVPAQDPSDYHKVEVHEGRKFIIRLNTGADVNLALTKFAKDHDIMFARIHCSFQGGFQPARVMFWTPNTVDPEKWDKETTATFHNLSMGMQMSGVIRPRIYKGKAEPSAAIHYTIGGSWEVPTVGGHLADGTIVKGVCSVFVTELLGIKERLPASYDPTSETSPPVWFIENE
;
A
#
# COMPACT_ATOMS: atom_id res chain seq x y z
N MET A 1 -8.89 -34.33 1.91
CA MET A 1 -8.70 -32.99 1.36
C MET A 1 -8.27 -32.10 2.50
N THR A 2 -7.04 -31.64 2.51
CA THR A 2 -6.60 -30.61 3.45
C THR A 2 -7.23 -29.31 3.00
N ASP A 3 -7.89 -28.61 3.92
CA ASP A 3 -8.46 -27.29 3.66
C ASP A 3 -7.32 -26.35 3.21
N PRO A 4 -7.31 -25.88 1.95
CA PRO A 4 -6.23 -25.05 1.41
C PRO A 4 -6.13 -23.68 2.11
N TRP A 5 -7.16 -23.34 2.88
CA TRP A 5 -7.22 -22.09 3.66
C TRP A 5 -6.79 -22.25 5.11
N ARG A 6 -6.49 -23.49 5.51
CA ARG A 6 -6.04 -23.75 6.88
C ARG A 6 -4.59 -23.34 7.01
N VAL A 7 -4.38 -22.13 7.48
CA VAL A 7 -3.06 -21.70 7.94
C VAL A 7 -2.62 -22.64 9.07
N PRO A 8 -1.44 -23.26 8.99
CA PRO A 8 -0.92 -24.05 10.11
C PRO A 8 -0.99 -23.20 11.39
N ALA A 9 -1.26 -23.85 12.52
CA ALA A 9 -1.23 -23.18 13.81
C ALA A 9 0.17 -22.58 13.99
N GLN A 10 0.25 -21.25 13.94
CA GLN A 10 1.49 -20.52 14.16
C GLN A 10 1.68 -20.29 15.65
N ASP A 11 2.91 -20.27 16.08
CA ASP A 11 3.24 -19.82 17.42
C ASP A 11 2.76 -18.37 17.59
N PRO A 12 1.87 -18.07 18.54
CA PRO A 12 1.38 -16.71 18.74
C PRO A 12 2.48 -15.71 19.14
N SER A 13 3.67 -16.19 19.49
CA SER A 13 4.87 -15.38 19.73
C SER A 13 5.73 -15.14 18.47
N ASP A 14 5.35 -15.72 17.31
CA ASP A 14 6.07 -15.51 16.06
C ASP A 14 5.71 -14.16 15.46
N TYR A 15 6.33 -13.12 15.98
CA TYR A 15 6.25 -11.76 15.47
C TYR A 15 7.60 -11.05 15.54
N HIS A 16 7.83 -10.16 14.59
CA HIS A 16 8.93 -9.21 14.66
C HIS A 16 8.44 -7.86 15.16
N LYS A 17 9.21 -7.25 16.03
CA LYS A 17 8.93 -5.91 16.54
C LYS A 17 10.11 -4.99 16.26
N VAL A 18 9.78 -3.74 15.93
CA VAL A 18 10.72 -2.65 15.85
C VAL A 18 10.09 -1.46 16.56
N GLU A 19 10.82 -0.82 17.44
CA GLU A 19 10.38 0.42 18.05
C GLU A 19 10.62 1.57 17.08
N VAL A 20 9.60 2.40 16.90
CA VAL A 20 9.65 3.54 15.99
C VAL A 20 9.29 4.82 16.71
N HIS A 21 9.87 5.93 16.25
CA HIS A 21 9.55 7.27 16.72
C HIS A 21 8.82 8.04 15.62
N GLU A 22 7.86 8.87 16.00
CA GLU A 22 7.19 9.74 15.05
C GLU A 22 8.09 10.93 14.72
N GLY A 23 8.31 11.16 13.42
CA GLY A 23 8.99 12.31 12.87
C GLY A 23 8.03 13.42 12.46
N ARG A 24 8.24 13.97 11.27
CA ARG A 24 7.43 15.04 10.69
C ARG A 24 5.99 14.57 10.43
N LYS A 25 5.04 15.48 10.59
CA LYS A 25 3.61 15.23 10.35
C LYS A 25 3.09 16.20 9.32
N PHE A 26 2.32 15.67 8.37
CA PHE A 26 1.78 16.45 7.26
C PHE A 26 0.30 16.17 7.08
N ILE A 27 -0.43 17.19 6.66
CA ILE A 27 -1.73 17.06 6.03
C ILE A 27 -1.53 17.38 4.55
N ILE A 28 -1.85 16.42 3.69
CA ILE A 28 -1.72 16.55 2.24
C ILE A 28 -3.10 16.57 1.64
N ARG A 29 -3.40 17.60 0.88
CA ARG A 29 -4.61 17.67 0.06
C ARG A 29 -4.27 17.30 -1.37
N LEU A 30 -4.84 16.21 -1.86
CA LEU A 30 -4.76 15.81 -3.25
C LEU A 30 -5.88 16.50 -4.02
N ASN A 31 -5.51 17.16 -5.09
CA ASN A 31 -6.45 17.89 -5.94
C ASN A 31 -7.15 16.96 -6.94
N THR A 32 -8.29 17.39 -7.45
CA THR A 32 -8.97 16.72 -8.55
C THR A 32 -8.04 16.49 -9.73
N GLY A 33 -8.04 15.29 -10.26
CA GLY A 33 -7.16 14.85 -11.34
C GLY A 33 -5.84 14.22 -10.88
N ALA A 34 -5.50 14.32 -9.60
CA ALA A 34 -4.30 13.67 -9.08
C ALA A 34 -4.50 12.14 -9.00
N ASP A 35 -3.50 11.39 -9.44
CA ASP A 35 -3.34 9.99 -9.11
C ASP A 35 -2.89 9.87 -7.66
N VAL A 36 -3.65 9.15 -6.84
CA VAL A 36 -3.42 9.08 -5.39
C VAL A 36 -2.05 8.50 -5.07
N ASN A 37 -1.74 7.35 -5.66
CA ASN A 37 -0.53 6.61 -5.34
C ASN A 37 0.73 7.33 -5.83
N LEU A 38 0.68 7.82 -7.06
CA LEU A 38 1.80 8.53 -7.66
C LEU A 38 2.07 9.87 -6.95
N ALA A 39 1.01 10.59 -6.56
CA ALA A 39 1.16 11.86 -5.85
C ALA A 39 1.80 11.68 -4.46
N LEU A 40 1.38 10.65 -3.71
CA LEU A 40 1.96 10.36 -2.40
C LEU A 40 3.37 9.81 -2.48
N THR A 41 3.64 8.99 -3.50
CA THR A 41 5.00 8.53 -3.80
C THR A 41 5.93 9.71 -4.15
N LYS A 42 5.44 10.62 -5.01
CA LYS A 42 6.20 11.83 -5.35
C LYS A 42 6.44 12.70 -4.12
N PHE A 43 5.41 12.94 -3.30
CA PHE A 43 5.55 13.68 -2.05
C PHE A 43 6.66 13.08 -1.17
N ALA A 44 6.68 11.76 -1.00
CA ALA A 44 7.70 11.08 -0.21
C ALA A 44 9.12 11.31 -0.77
N LYS A 45 9.28 11.27 -2.09
CA LYS A 45 10.55 11.56 -2.77
C LYS A 45 11.00 13.01 -2.58
N ASP A 46 10.07 13.96 -2.75
CA ASP A 46 10.37 15.39 -2.64
C ASP A 46 10.77 15.80 -1.20
N HIS A 47 10.40 15.01 -0.20
CA HIS A 47 10.65 15.28 1.21
C HIS A 47 11.64 14.30 1.87
N ASP A 48 12.26 13.40 1.10
CA ASP A 48 13.19 12.38 1.59
C ASP A 48 12.59 11.51 2.71
N ILE A 49 11.31 11.12 2.56
CA ILE A 49 10.60 10.27 3.52
C ILE A 49 10.64 8.83 3.05
N MET A 50 11.45 7.99 3.69
CA MET A 50 11.57 6.57 3.36
C MET A 50 10.51 5.72 4.06
N PHE A 51 10.08 6.09 5.26
CA PHE A 51 9.07 5.38 6.02
C PHE A 51 8.04 6.35 6.58
N ALA A 52 6.77 6.07 6.35
CA ALA A 52 5.68 6.83 6.96
C ALA A 52 4.43 5.96 7.06
N ARG A 53 3.57 6.33 7.99
CA ARG A 53 2.18 5.88 8.06
C ARG A 53 1.29 6.87 7.33
N ILE A 54 0.40 6.35 6.50
CA ILE A 54 -0.65 7.11 5.82
C ILE A 54 -1.99 6.81 6.48
N HIS A 55 -2.73 7.84 6.78
CA HIS A 55 -4.09 7.73 7.29
C HIS A 55 -4.96 8.79 6.63
N CYS A 56 -6.10 8.41 6.08
CA CYS A 56 -6.98 9.37 5.43
C CYS A 56 -7.86 10.10 6.45
N SER A 57 -7.93 11.41 6.32
CA SER A 57 -8.83 12.23 7.11
C SER A 57 -10.16 12.47 6.41
N PHE A 58 -10.16 12.60 5.11
CA PHE A 58 -11.34 12.86 4.29
C PHE A 58 -11.15 12.35 2.88
N GLN A 59 -12.09 11.55 2.42
CA GLN A 59 -12.14 11.07 1.06
C GLN A 59 -13.42 11.56 0.39
N GLY A 60 -13.24 12.29 -0.70
CA GLY A 60 -14.34 12.62 -1.60
C GLY A 60 -14.65 11.45 -2.52
N GLY A 61 -14.40 11.64 -3.80
CA GLY A 61 -14.64 10.61 -4.79
C GLY A 61 -13.41 10.29 -5.63
N PHE A 62 -13.44 9.11 -6.23
CA PHE A 62 -12.44 8.65 -7.20
C PHE A 62 -13.12 8.27 -8.51
N GLN A 63 -12.51 8.68 -9.62
CA GLN A 63 -13.00 8.33 -10.95
C GLN A 63 -11.88 8.42 -11.99
N PRO A 64 -11.38 7.27 -12.50
CA PRO A 64 -11.73 5.93 -12.06
C PRO A 64 -11.18 5.61 -10.67
N ALA A 65 -11.75 4.59 -10.01
CA ALA A 65 -11.19 3.93 -8.86
C ALA A 65 -10.65 2.56 -9.28
N ARG A 66 -9.44 2.20 -8.88
CA ARG A 66 -8.78 0.95 -9.26
C ARG A 66 -8.35 0.16 -8.04
N VAL A 67 -8.92 -1.01 -7.87
CA VAL A 67 -8.65 -1.91 -6.74
C VAL A 67 -7.91 -3.12 -7.23
N MET A 68 -6.79 -3.43 -6.61
CA MET A 68 -5.99 -4.60 -6.91
C MET A 68 -6.21 -5.67 -5.85
N PHE A 69 -6.32 -6.90 -6.32
CA PHE A 69 -6.50 -8.10 -5.50
C PHE A 69 -5.44 -9.12 -5.84
N TRP A 70 -5.06 -9.89 -4.85
CA TRP A 70 -4.35 -11.14 -5.04
C TRP A 70 -5.36 -12.28 -5.06
N THR A 71 -5.30 -13.12 -6.05
CA THR A 71 -6.14 -14.30 -6.16
C THR A 71 -5.31 -15.55 -5.96
N PRO A 72 -5.84 -16.58 -5.26
CA PRO A 72 -5.15 -17.86 -5.16
C PRO A 72 -4.94 -18.47 -6.54
N ASN A 73 -3.80 -19.12 -6.71
CA ASN A 73 -3.53 -19.85 -7.94
C ASN A 73 -4.51 -21.02 -8.09
N THR A 74 -5.13 -21.12 -9.26
CA THR A 74 -6.10 -22.17 -9.54
C THR A 74 -5.47 -23.56 -9.69
N VAL A 75 -4.17 -23.64 -9.97
CA VAL A 75 -3.41 -24.88 -10.16
C VAL A 75 -2.69 -25.29 -8.89
N ASP A 76 -2.15 -24.33 -8.16
CA ASP A 76 -1.44 -24.53 -6.91
C ASP A 76 -2.00 -23.57 -5.84
N PRO A 77 -2.95 -24.04 -5.02
CA PRO A 77 -3.62 -23.18 -4.03
C PRO A 77 -2.70 -22.64 -2.94
N GLU A 78 -1.48 -23.14 -2.80
CA GLU A 78 -0.48 -22.61 -1.87
C GLU A 78 0.28 -21.39 -2.44
N LYS A 79 0.10 -21.12 -3.73
CA LYS A 79 0.65 -19.95 -4.41
C LYS A 79 -0.44 -18.93 -4.68
N TRP A 80 -0.04 -17.69 -4.63
CA TRP A 80 -0.88 -16.59 -5.06
C TRP A 80 -0.62 -16.29 -6.53
N ASP A 81 -1.69 -16.21 -7.28
CA ASP A 81 -1.62 -15.78 -8.66
C ASP A 81 -1.51 -14.26 -8.78
N LYS A 82 -1.32 -13.89 -9.99
CA LYS A 82 -1.39 -12.57 -10.57
C LYS A 82 -2.25 -11.58 -9.81
N GLU A 83 -1.72 -10.40 -9.67
CA GLU A 83 -2.48 -9.20 -9.40
C GLU A 83 -3.63 -9.05 -10.40
N THR A 84 -4.85 -9.07 -9.89
CA THR A 84 -6.03 -8.75 -10.68
C THR A 84 -6.51 -7.36 -10.30
N THR A 85 -6.58 -6.45 -11.26
CA THR A 85 -7.07 -5.08 -11.03
C THR A 85 -8.48 -4.93 -11.56
N ALA A 86 -9.43 -4.60 -10.67
CA ALA A 86 -10.75 -4.13 -11.05
C ALA A 86 -10.74 -2.60 -11.20
N THR A 87 -11.38 -2.10 -12.26
CA THR A 87 -11.52 -0.67 -12.52
C THR A 87 -12.99 -0.28 -12.47
N PHE A 88 -13.33 0.66 -11.60
CA PHE A 88 -14.66 1.23 -11.45
C PHE A 88 -14.65 2.60 -12.15
N HIS A 89 -15.33 2.69 -13.28
CA HIS A 89 -15.34 3.91 -14.10
C HIS A 89 -16.32 4.97 -13.60
N ASN A 90 -17.33 4.55 -12.83
CA ASN A 90 -18.26 5.46 -12.20
C ASN A 90 -17.66 6.10 -10.96
N LEU A 91 -18.19 7.24 -10.57
CA LEU A 91 -17.76 7.93 -9.35
C LEU A 91 -17.95 7.00 -8.14
N SER A 92 -16.86 6.68 -7.49
CA SER A 92 -16.84 5.88 -6.27
C SER A 92 -16.43 6.77 -5.10
N MET A 93 -17.22 6.71 -4.01
CA MET A 93 -16.85 7.42 -2.79
C MET A 93 -15.82 6.64 -2.00
N GLY A 94 -14.81 7.33 -1.51
CA GLY A 94 -13.86 6.74 -0.57
C GLY A 94 -14.48 6.65 0.82
N MET A 95 -14.40 5.48 1.44
CA MET A 95 -14.94 5.25 2.79
C MET A 95 -13.83 5.16 3.82
N GLN A 96 -12.72 4.53 3.47
CA GLN A 96 -11.55 4.40 4.33
C GLN A 96 -10.30 4.24 3.47
N MET A 97 -9.20 4.80 3.95
CA MET A 97 -7.89 4.64 3.34
C MET A 97 -6.84 4.62 4.44
N SER A 98 -5.95 3.65 4.36
CA SER A 98 -4.76 3.58 5.22
C SER A 98 -3.61 2.95 4.44
N GLY A 99 -2.40 3.21 4.87
CA GLY A 99 -1.25 2.66 4.19
C GLY A 99 0.05 3.09 4.80
N VAL A 100 1.09 2.82 4.06
CA VAL A 100 2.46 3.17 4.42
C VAL A 100 3.19 3.76 3.22
N ILE A 101 4.17 4.59 3.51
CA ILE A 101 5.30 4.85 2.61
C ILE A 101 6.41 3.94 3.09
N ARG A 102 6.99 3.19 2.17
CA ARG A 102 8.11 2.30 2.44
C ARG A 102 9.04 2.26 1.24
N PRO A 103 10.33 1.93 1.43
CA PRO A 103 11.22 1.73 0.31
C PRO A 103 10.72 0.59 -0.59
N ARG A 104 10.73 0.83 -1.87
CA ARG A 104 10.65 -0.19 -2.89
C ARG A 104 12.03 -0.33 -3.53
N ILE A 105 12.55 -1.54 -3.53
CA ILE A 105 13.84 -1.78 -4.13
C ILE A 105 13.62 -2.19 -5.57
N TYR A 106 14.23 -1.45 -6.46
CA TYR A 106 14.21 -1.72 -7.89
C TYR A 106 15.62 -1.54 -8.45
N LYS A 107 16.13 -2.58 -9.10
CA LYS A 107 17.51 -2.60 -9.65
C LYS A 107 18.56 -2.17 -8.63
N GLY A 108 18.47 -2.68 -7.40
CA GLY A 108 19.39 -2.38 -6.32
C GLY A 108 19.27 -1.00 -5.68
N LYS A 109 18.34 -0.16 -6.15
CA LYS A 109 18.08 1.18 -5.60
C LYS A 109 16.80 1.21 -4.80
N ALA A 110 16.91 1.66 -3.54
CA ALA A 110 15.74 1.89 -2.70
C ALA A 110 15.16 3.27 -2.98
N GLU A 111 13.86 3.32 -3.27
CA GLU A 111 13.13 4.57 -3.45
C GLU A 111 11.81 4.50 -2.67
N PRO A 112 11.36 5.58 -2.03
CA PRO A 112 10.09 5.58 -1.31
C PRO A 112 8.93 5.34 -2.27
N SER A 113 7.98 4.53 -1.85
CA SER A 113 6.77 4.20 -2.58
C SER A 113 5.59 4.10 -1.64
N ALA A 114 4.47 4.69 -2.01
CA ALA A 114 3.22 4.53 -1.27
C ALA A 114 2.62 3.13 -1.54
N ALA A 115 2.12 2.51 -0.51
CA ALA A 115 1.37 1.26 -0.56
C ALA A 115 0.11 1.44 0.29
N ILE A 116 -1.03 1.46 -0.36
CA ILE A 116 -2.28 1.93 0.23
C ILE A 116 -3.36 0.86 0.07
N HIS A 117 -4.09 0.59 1.14
CA HIS A 117 -5.37 -0.11 1.09
C HIS A 117 -6.50 0.88 1.30
N TYR A 118 -7.58 0.68 0.58
CA TYR A 118 -8.75 1.54 0.69
C TYR A 118 -10.04 0.76 0.47
N THR A 119 -11.12 1.35 0.92
CA THR A 119 -12.49 0.88 0.68
C THR A 119 -13.24 1.95 -0.07
N ILE A 120 -13.92 1.56 -1.12
CA ILE A 120 -14.79 2.41 -1.92
C ILE A 120 -16.22 1.87 -1.95
N GLY A 121 -17.16 2.75 -2.21
CA GLY A 121 -18.57 2.40 -2.32
C GLY A 121 -19.43 3.64 -2.46
N GLY A 122 -20.65 3.61 -1.92
CA GLY A 122 -21.51 4.79 -1.76
C GLY A 122 -22.28 5.23 -3.00
N SER A 123 -22.13 4.54 -4.12
CA SER A 123 -23.04 4.63 -5.25
C SER A 123 -23.81 3.31 -5.35
N TRP A 124 -25.07 3.39 -5.66
CA TRP A 124 -25.90 2.19 -5.80
C TRP A 124 -25.45 1.25 -6.93
N GLU A 125 -24.64 1.76 -7.85
CA GLU A 125 -24.03 1.00 -8.94
C GLU A 125 -22.64 0.42 -8.57
N VAL A 126 -22.02 0.91 -7.49
CA VAL A 126 -20.71 0.46 -7.04
C VAL A 126 -20.86 -0.25 -5.71
N PRO A 127 -20.71 -1.57 -5.67
CA PRO A 127 -20.72 -2.30 -4.40
C PRO A 127 -19.59 -1.81 -3.53
N THR A 128 -19.76 -1.93 -2.22
CA THR A 128 -18.63 -1.69 -1.30
C THR A 128 -17.56 -2.74 -1.53
N VAL A 129 -16.39 -2.28 -1.91
CA VAL A 129 -15.23 -3.13 -2.20
C VAL A 129 -13.98 -2.49 -1.61
N GLY A 130 -13.06 -3.30 -1.14
CA GLY A 130 -11.78 -2.86 -0.61
C GLY A 130 -10.64 -3.73 -1.10
N GLY A 131 -9.44 -3.17 -1.09
CA GLY A 131 -8.23 -3.85 -1.49
C GLY A 131 -7.07 -2.87 -1.64
N HIS A 132 -6.03 -3.30 -2.36
CA HIS A 132 -4.88 -2.44 -2.63
C HIS A 132 -5.23 -1.38 -3.68
N LEU A 133 -4.89 -0.13 -3.39
CA LEU A 133 -5.09 0.99 -4.31
C LEU A 133 -4.06 0.90 -5.45
N ALA A 134 -4.55 0.69 -6.67
CA ALA A 134 -3.70 0.62 -7.84
C ALA A 134 -3.49 2.00 -8.47
N ASP A 135 -2.35 2.18 -9.15
CA ASP A 135 -2.06 3.35 -9.97
C ASP A 135 -3.17 3.58 -10.98
N GLY A 136 -3.48 4.82 -11.28
CA GLY A 136 -4.63 5.22 -12.09
C GLY A 136 -5.92 5.41 -11.29
N THR A 137 -5.86 5.38 -9.94
CA THR A 137 -6.96 5.83 -9.09
C THR A 137 -6.92 7.35 -8.98
N ILE A 138 -7.88 8.01 -9.64
CA ILE A 138 -7.87 9.46 -9.83
C ILE A 138 -8.85 10.15 -8.90
N VAL A 139 -8.38 11.16 -8.19
CA VAL A 139 -9.21 12.01 -7.32
C VAL A 139 -10.23 12.78 -8.17
N LYS A 140 -11.51 12.69 -7.84
CA LYS A 140 -12.60 13.42 -8.50
C LYS A 140 -13.25 14.50 -7.65
N GLY A 141 -12.91 14.58 -6.43
CA GLY A 141 -13.37 15.61 -5.51
C GLY A 141 -12.19 16.11 -4.68
N VAL A 142 -12.26 15.88 -3.39
CA VAL A 142 -11.19 16.21 -2.45
C VAL A 142 -10.72 14.94 -1.76
N CYS A 143 -9.42 14.77 -1.66
CA CYS A 143 -8.83 13.74 -0.83
C CYS A 143 -7.76 14.37 0.05
N SER A 144 -7.90 14.22 1.36
CA SER A 144 -6.91 14.69 2.32
C SER A 144 -6.39 13.53 3.13
N VAL A 145 -5.07 13.44 3.26
CA VAL A 145 -4.40 12.38 4.00
C VAL A 145 -3.46 12.96 5.05
N PHE A 146 -3.37 12.29 6.18
CA PHE A 146 -2.32 12.50 7.15
C PHE A 146 -1.15 11.59 6.83
N VAL A 147 0.04 12.14 6.83
CA VAL A 147 1.29 11.39 6.70
C VAL A 147 2.12 11.66 7.94
N THR A 148 2.47 10.59 8.66
CA THR A 148 3.38 10.65 9.81
C THR A 148 4.64 9.88 9.46
N GLU A 149 5.76 10.59 9.38
CA GLU A 149 7.07 9.98 9.18
C GLU A 149 7.43 9.08 10.36
N LEU A 150 8.05 7.95 10.06
CA LEU A 150 8.53 6.98 11.06
C LEU A 150 10.06 6.95 11.02
N LEU A 151 10.67 7.13 12.18
CA LEU A 151 12.11 7.17 12.40
C LEU A 151 12.56 5.94 13.20
N GLY A 152 13.85 5.63 13.16
CA GLY A 152 14.41 4.50 13.89
C GLY A 152 14.27 3.15 13.18
N ILE A 153 13.94 3.15 11.89
CA ILE A 153 13.64 1.95 11.13
C ILE A 153 14.47 1.90 9.84
N LYS A 154 14.96 0.72 9.52
CA LYS A 154 15.64 0.40 8.25
C LYS A 154 14.99 -0.81 7.63
N GLU A 155 15.17 -0.97 6.33
CA GLU A 155 14.91 -2.23 5.66
C GLU A 155 16.16 -3.10 5.61
N ARG A 156 15.96 -4.39 5.86
CA ARG A 156 16.98 -5.41 5.63
C ARG A 156 16.55 -6.28 4.46
N LEU A 157 17.40 -6.36 3.48
CA LEU A 157 17.22 -7.27 2.35
C LEU A 157 17.59 -8.70 2.74
N PRO A 158 16.87 -9.71 2.22
CA PRO A 158 17.29 -11.10 2.32
C PRO A 158 18.71 -11.27 1.73
N ALA A 159 19.50 -12.15 2.32
CA ALA A 159 20.82 -12.47 1.78
C ALA A 159 20.76 -13.09 0.36
N SER A 160 19.60 -13.66 0.01
CA SER A 160 19.33 -14.23 -1.31
C SER A 160 18.81 -13.23 -2.34
N TYR A 161 18.73 -11.93 -1.98
CA TYR A 161 18.21 -10.92 -2.91
C TYR A 161 19.12 -10.73 -4.11
N ASP A 162 18.56 -10.89 -5.28
CA ASP A 162 19.20 -10.56 -6.55
C ASP A 162 18.90 -9.09 -6.91
N PRO A 163 19.89 -8.20 -6.91
CA PRO A 163 19.71 -6.79 -7.24
C PRO A 163 19.29 -6.54 -8.69
N THR A 164 19.42 -7.54 -9.55
CA THR A 164 18.94 -7.46 -10.95
C THR A 164 17.50 -7.86 -11.12
N SER A 165 16.88 -8.43 -10.08
CA SER A 165 15.49 -8.86 -10.09
C SER A 165 14.55 -7.65 -10.22
N GLU A 166 13.53 -7.79 -11.03
CA GLU A 166 12.44 -6.81 -11.15
C GLU A 166 11.35 -7.00 -10.09
N THR A 167 11.41 -8.10 -9.33
CA THR A 167 10.48 -8.36 -8.23
C THR A 167 10.96 -7.70 -6.96
N SER A 168 10.05 -7.06 -6.25
CA SER A 168 10.35 -6.53 -4.91
C SER A 168 10.59 -7.70 -3.96
N PRO A 169 11.73 -7.76 -3.27
CA PRO A 169 11.99 -8.81 -2.28
C PRO A 169 11.05 -8.62 -1.08
N PRO A 170 10.81 -9.69 -0.32
CA PRO A 170 10.28 -9.52 1.02
C PRO A 170 11.29 -8.74 1.85
N VAL A 171 10.84 -7.69 2.52
CA VAL A 171 11.69 -6.82 3.32
C VAL A 171 11.41 -7.03 4.80
N TRP A 172 12.46 -7.09 5.57
CA TRP A 172 12.42 -7.16 7.01
C TRP A 172 12.76 -5.78 7.59
N PHE A 173 11.96 -5.33 8.53
CA PHE A 173 12.27 -4.12 9.26
C PHE A 173 13.23 -4.44 10.39
N ILE A 174 14.24 -3.61 10.56
CA ILE A 174 15.20 -3.68 11.66
C ILE A 174 15.33 -2.32 12.32
N GLU A 175 15.71 -2.32 13.59
CA GLU A 175 16.05 -1.10 14.29
C GLU A 175 17.26 -0.43 13.63
N ASN A 176 17.24 0.90 13.62
CA ASN A 176 18.36 1.68 13.17
C ASN A 176 19.33 1.81 14.35
N GLU A 177 20.50 1.15 14.27
CA GLU A 177 21.59 1.26 15.24
C GLU A 177 22.10 2.70 15.39
#